data_94384706588ee3d673c53341fdee3b3b
#
_entry.id   94384706588ee3d673c53341fdee3b3b
#
_cell.length_a   1.000
_cell.length_b   1.000
_cell.length_c   1.000
_cell.angle_alpha   90.00
_cell.angle_beta   90.00
_cell.angle_gamma   90.00
#
_symmetry.space_group_name_H-M   'P 1'
#
loop_
_entity.id
_entity.type
_entity.pdbx_description
1 polymer ?
#
loop_
_entity_poly.entity_id
_entity_poly.type
_entity_poly.pdbx_seq_one_letter_code
_entity_poly.pdbx_strand_id
1 'polypeptide(L)'
;VYKRQAQGWAGFSDRYWFTAFILEGQNQNTVKFSATGKQNFQTDYVGAPVTAAPGSVASNSVKLFAGAKEIKLLDKYTQSLNIPKFDLAVDFGWYYFLTKPFFYILDFLYNFIGNMGWAILLFAALLRLVMFPIANKSYDSMSKMKKIQPKIKELQERYGNDKMKLQQETLEMYRREKINPAAGCLPMFIQIPVFFSLYKVLNIAIEIRHAPFIGWIKDLSAPDPLVLSTILHFPVPSLLDIGVWPIIMGITMYVQQKLNPAPTNKDQARMFALMPLIFTFMLGHFASGLVIYWTLSNILSIIQQKAIMRKNGVK
;
A
#
# COMPACT_ATOMS: atom_id res chain seq x y z
N VAL A 1 19.58 7.02 -26.78
CA VAL A 1 18.73 6.49 -27.87
C VAL A 1 18.64 4.98 -27.73
N TYR A 2 17.43 4.44 -27.62
CA TYR A 2 17.16 2.98 -27.56
C TYR A 2 16.39 2.57 -28.80
N LYS A 3 16.79 1.49 -29.42
CA LYS A 3 16.08 0.84 -30.52
C LYS A 3 15.72 -0.57 -30.09
N ARG A 4 14.47 -1.00 -30.24
CA ARG A 4 14.06 -2.38 -30.00
C ARG A 4 13.05 -2.84 -31.07
N GLN A 5 13.12 -4.11 -31.45
CA GLN A 5 12.00 -4.76 -32.12
C GLN A 5 10.89 -4.92 -31.10
N ALA A 6 9.68 -4.47 -31.45
CA ALA A 6 8.56 -4.41 -30.53
C ALA A 6 7.31 -5.00 -31.16
N GLN A 7 6.55 -5.70 -30.33
CA GLN A 7 5.18 -6.15 -30.60
C GLN A 7 4.28 -5.60 -29.51
N GLY A 8 3.02 -5.39 -29.80
CA GLY A 8 2.04 -4.88 -28.86
C GLY A 8 1.98 -3.36 -28.82
N TRP A 9 2.63 -2.71 -27.89
CA TRP A 9 2.59 -1.25 -27.77
C TRP A 9 3.91 -0.68 -27.25
N ALA A 10 4.15 0.59 -27.59
CA ALA A 10 5.32 1.32 -27.14
C ALA A 10 5.03 2.81 -27.04
N GLY A 11 5.48 3.44 -25.95
CA GLY A 11 5.22 4.87 -25.73
C GLY A 11 5.78 5.39 -24.43
N PHE A 12 5.27 6.54 -23.98
CA PHE A 12 5.61 7.19 -22.73
C PHE A 12 4.48 7.11 -21.73
N SER A 13 4.83 6.85 -20.49
CA SER A 13 3.90 6.77 -19.37
C SER A 13 4.36 7.66 -18.24
N ASP A 14 3.49 8.55 -17.80
CA ASP A 14 3.60 9.29 -16.56
C ASP A 14 2.69 8.67 -15.49
N ARG A 15 2.55 9.28 -14.33
CA ARG A 15 1.72 8.80 -13.23
C ARG A 15 0.27 8.53 -13.66
N TYR A 16 -0.35 9.48 -14.36
CA TYR A 16 -1.76 9.43 -14.76
C TYR A 16 -1.99 9.48 -16.27
N TRP A 17 -0.98 9.86 -17.05
CA TRP A 17 -1.09 10.06 -18.49
C TRP A 17 -0.25 9.04 -19.25
N PHE A 18 -0.74 8.70 -20.42
CA PHE A 18 -0.13 7.70 -21.25
C PHE A 18 -0.29 8.02 -22.72
N THR A 19 0.79 7.89 -23.49
CA THR A 19 0.79 8.00 -24.94
C THR A 19 1.56 6.83 -25.50
N ALA A 20 0.95 6.06 -26.42
CA ALA A 20 1.59 4.90 -27.02
C ALA A 20 1.10 4.63 -28.43
N PHE A 21 2.04 4.20 -29.28
CA PHE A 21 1.71 3.53 -30.53
C PHE A 21 1.30 2.09 -30.26
N ILE A 22 0.20 1.65 -30.86
CA ILE A 22 -0.27 0.28 -30.85
C ILE A 22 0.21 -0.35 -32.16
N LEU A 23 1.12 -1.31 -32.02
CA LEU A 23 1.84 -1.92 -33.13
C LEU A 23 1.03 -3.11 -33.66
N GLU A 24 0.44 -2.95 -34.83
CA GLU A 24 -0.30 -4.01 -35.52
C GLU A 24 0.67 -4.88 -36.31
N GLY A 25 0.46 -6.22 -36.30
CA GLY A 25 1.23 -7.21 -37.05
C GLY A 25 2.38 -7.85 -36.30
N GLN A 26 2.77 -9.03 -36.78
CA GLN A 26 3.86 -9.85 -36.19
C GLN A 26 5.26 -9.46 -36.68
N ASN A 27 5.41 -8.42 -37.51
CA ASN A 27 6.62 -8.16 -38.27
C ASN A 27 7.44 -7.04 -37.64
N GLN A 28 8.72 -7.24 -37.62
CA GLN A 28 9.92 -6.40 -37.47
C GLN A 28 9.69 -4.87 -37.29
N ASN A 29 8.80 -4.49 -36.39
CA ASN A 29 8.61 -3.10 -36.05
C ASN A 29 9.78 -2.65 -35.17
N THR A 30 10.39 -1.54 -35.52
CA THR A 30 11.43 -0.92 -34.70
C THR A 30 10.89 0.31 -34.02
N VAL A 31 10.99 0.35 -32.69
CA VAL A 31 10.69 1.53 -31.90
C VAL A 31 11.97 2.15 -31.40
N LYS A 32 12.11 3.45 -31.61
CA LYS A 32 13.25 4.24 -31.16
C LYS A 32 12.76 5.26 -30.14
N PHE A 33 13.38 5.28 -28.97
CA PHE A 33 13.19 6.31 -27.97
C PHE A 33 14.39 7.24 -27.96
N SER A 34 14.16 8.54 -27.99
CA SER A 34 15.22 9.56 -27.90
C SER A 34 14.82 10.67 -26.93
N ALA A 35 15.81 11.24 -26.27
CA ALA A 35 15.66 12.44 -25.45
C ALA A 35 16.56 13.53 -25.99
N THR A 36 16.01 14.74 -26.20
CA THR A 36 16.75 15.92 -26.63
C THR A 36 16.62 16.99 -25.55
N GLY A 37 17.71 17.24 -24.84
CA GLY A 37 17.70 18.10 -23.66
C GLY A 37 17.04 17.45 -22.44
N LYS A 38 16.55 18.27 -21.48
CA LYS A 38 16.00 17.77 -20.19
C LYS A 38 14.50 17.43 -20.23
N GLN A 39 13.76 17.88 -21.24
CA GLN A 39 12.29 17.82 -21.22
C GLN A 39 11.63 17.32 -22.52
N ASN A 40 12.40 17.15 -23.59
CA ASN A 40 11.85 16.69 -24.86
C ASN A 40 12.15 15.22 -25.06
N PHE A 41 11.09 14.42 -25.09
CA PHE A 41 11.12 13.00 -25.34
C PHE A 41 10.40 12.68 -26.64
N GLN A 42 10.99 11.81 -27.46
CA GLN A 42 10.45 11.42 -28.75
C GLN A 42 10.40 9.90 -28.86
N THR A 43 9.31 9.39 -29.37
CA THR A 43 9.17 7.98 -29.77
C THR A 43 8.94 7.93 -31.28
N ASP A 44 9.78 7.23 -31.98
CA ASP A 44 9.66 6.99 -33.42
C ASP A 44 9.24 5.52 -33.64
N TYR A 45 8.30 5.33 -34.53
CA TYR A 45 7.90 4.01 -35.01
C TYR A 45 8.34 3.84 -36.47
N VAL A 46 9.04 2.75 -36.75
CA VAL A 46 9.42 2.35 -38.10
C VAL A 46 8.86 0.95 -38.34
N GLY A 47 7.86 0.87 -39.20
CA GLY A 47 7.25 -0.39 -39.64
C GLY A 47 8.16 -1.16 -40.61
N ALA A 48 7.73 -2.39 -40.92
CA ALA A 48 8.39 -3.17 -41.96
C ALA A 48 8.31 -2.46 -43.33
N PRO A 49 9.33 -2.55 -44.18
CA PRO A 49 9.29 -1.95 -45.51
C PRO A 49 8.14 -2.56 -46.33
N VAL A 50 7.40 -1.69 -47.00
CA VAL A 50 6.28 -2.05 -47.85
C VAL A 50 6.64 -1.68 -49.31
N THR A 51 6.54 -2.66 -50.20
CA THR A 51 6.81 -2.43 -51.63
C THR A 51 5.47 -2.15 -52.34
N ALA A 52 5.36 -0.98 -52.94
CA ALA A 52 4.22 -0.68 -53.84
C ALA A 52 4.62 -0.92 -55.25
N ALA A 53 3.87 -1.78 -55.98
CA ALA A 53 4.06 -2.01 -57.42
C ALA A 53 3.60 -0.80 -58.21
N PRO A 54 4.11 -0.56 -59.42
CA PRO A 54 3.63 0.54 -60.28
C PRO A 54 2.11 0.51 -60.46
N GLY A 55 1.43 1.63 -60.15
CA GLY A 55 -0.02 1.73 -60.23
C GLY A 55 -0.83 1.15 -59.06
N SER A 56 -0.15 0.62 -58.01
CA SER A 56 -0.80 0.14 -56.77
C SER A 56 -0.63 1.09 -55.62
N VAL A 57 -1.53 1.01 -54.64
CA VAL A 57 -1.47 1.78 -53.39
C VAL A 57 -1.07 0.86 -52.27
N ALA A 58 -0.04 1.26 -51.52
CA ALA A 58 0.31 0.63 -50.25
C ALA A 58 -0.17 1.52 -49.09
N SER A 59 -0.92 0.96 -48.17
CA SER A 59 -1.38 1.67 -46.96
C SER A 59 -0.78 1.06 -45.73
N ASN A 60 -0.41 1.88 -44.77
CA ASN A 60 -0.01 1.45 -43.42
C ASN A 60 -0.90 2.18 -42.41
N SER A 61 -1.43 1.44 -41.46
CA SER A 61 -2.24 2.00 -40.38
C SER A 61 -1.53 1.80 -39.04
N VAL A 62 -1.55 2.83 -38.23
CA VAL A 62 -1.01 2.81 -36.87
C VAL A 62 -2.07 3.40 -35.93
N LYS A 63 -2.36 2.72 -34.84
CA LYS A 63 -3.21 3.24 -33.79
C LYS A 63 -2.37 3.96 -32.77
N LEU A 64 -2.82 5.14 -32.36
CA LEU A 64 -2.22 5.94 -31.30
C LEU A 64 -3.21 6.04 -30.14
N PHE A 65 -2.77 5.68 -28.96
CA PHE A 65 -3.45 6.02 -27.71
C PHE A 65 -2.80 7.26 -27.10
N ALA A 66 -3.58 8.25 -26.71
CA ALA A 66 -3.13 9.42 -25.95
C ALA A 66 -4.24 9.82 -24.99
N GLY A 67 -4.02 9.66 -23.69
CA GLY A 67 -5.05 9.94 -22.70
C GLY A 67 -4.70 9.56 -21.27
N ALA A 68 -5.70 9.62 -20.42
CA ALA A 68 -5.62 9.20 -19.04
C ALA A 68 -5.52 7.67 -18.93
N LYS A 69 -4.79 7.20 -17.91
CA LYS A 69 -4.67 5.76 -17.62
C LYS A 69 -5.87 5.28 -16.80
N GLU A 70 -7.06 5.34 -17.38
CA GLU A 70 -8.25 4.75 -16.76
C GLU A 70 -8.14 3.23 -16.81
N ILE A 71 -8.08 2.61 -15.64
CA ILE A 71 -7.81 1.16 -15.51
C ILE A 71 -8.84 0.33 -16.27
N LYS A 72 -10.13 0.66 -16.13
CA LYS A 72 -11.22 -0.04 -16.83
C LYS A 72 -11.16 0.12 -18.35
N LEU A 73 -10.78 1.30 -18.82
CA LEU A 73 -10.67 1.58 -20.25
C LEU A 73 -9.50 0.81 -20.88
N LEU A 74 -8.35 0.77 -20.19
CA LEU A 74 -7.19 0.02 -20.65
C LEU A 74 -7.45 -1.49 -20.64
N ASP A 75 -8.15 -2.01 -19.63
CA ASP A 75 -8.59 -3.41 -19.59
C ASP A 75 -9.54 -3.74 -20.75
N LYS A 76 -10.50 -2.84 -21.04
CA LYS A 76 -11.41 -2.98 -22.17
C LYS A 76 -10.65 -3.01 -23.50
N TYR A 77 -9.68 -2.11 -23.70
CA TYR A 77 -8.87 -2.08 -24.93
C TYR A 77 -7.95 -3.30 -25.06
N THR A 78 -7.41 -3.79 -23.96
CA THR A 78 -6.65 -5.06 -23.95
C THR A 78 -7.47 -6.20 -24.54
N GLN A 79 -8.76 -6.29 -24.21
CA GLN A 79 -9.66 -7.34 -24.68
C GLN A 79 -10.23 -7.04 -26.08
N SER A 80 -10.83 -5.84 -26.27
CA SER A 80 -11.60 -5.51 -27.49
C SER A 80 -10.71 -5.29 -28.72
N LEU A 81 -9.50 -4.77 -28.52
CA LEU A 81 -8.53 -4.54 -29.59
C LEU A 81 -7.42 -5.58 -29.64
N ASN A 82 -7.50 -6.59 -28.76
CA ASN A 82 -6.51 -7.65 -28.64
C ASN A 82 -5.06 -7.12 -28.50
N ILE A 83 -4.88 -6.06 -27.68
CA ILE A 83 -3.58 -5.45 -27.43
C ILE A 83 -2.94 -6.16 -26.25
N PRO A 84 -1.86 -6.95 -26.43
CA PRO A 84 -1.29 -7.75 -25.38
C PRO A 84 -0.74 -6.85 -24.25
N LYS A 85 -1.17 -7.13 -23.00
CA LYS A 85 -0.69 -6.46 -21.78
C LYS A 85 -0.84 -4.95 -21.77
N PHE A 86 -1.86 -4.40 -22.42
CA PHE A 86 -2.08 -2.95 -22.46
C PHE A 86 -2.48 -2.40 -21.10
N ASP A 87 -3.13 -3.20 -20.27
CA ASP A 87 -3.44 -2.91 -18.88
C ASP A 87 -2.19 -2.67 -18.01
N LEU A 88 -1.03 -3.23 -18.40
CA LEU A 88 0.24 -3.01 -17.71
C LEU A 88 0.86 -1.63 -17.96
N ALA A 89 0.23 -0.77 -18.77
CA ALA A 89 0.55 0.66 -18.80
C ALA A 89 0.32 1.31 -17.43
N VAL A 90 -0.54 0.72 -16.60
CA VAL A 90 -0.69 1.04 -15.18
C VAL A 90 0.27 0.17 -14.36
N ASP A 91 1.19 0.82 -13.64
CA ASP A 91 2.15 0.11 -12.77
C ASP A 91 1.51 -0.31 -11.44
N PHE A 92 0.89 -1.47 -11.40
CA PHE A 92 0.32 -2.04 -10.16
C PHE A 92 1.37 -2.53 -9.15
N GLY A 93 2.65 -2.53 -9.50
CA GLY A 93 3.75 -2.97 -8.64
C GLY A 93 3.84 -4.49 -8.45
N TRP A 94 4.68 -4.92 -7.51
CA TRP A 94 4.98 -6.33 -7.25
C TRP A 94 3.77 -7.14 -6.76
N TYR A 95 2.85 -6.48 -6.07
CA TYR A 95 1.63 -7.11 -5.56
C TYR A 95 0.45 -6.96 -6.53
N TYR A 96 0.70 -7.03 -7.86
CA TYR A 96 -0.31 -6.93 -8.91
C TYR A 96 -1.56 -7.76 -8.63
N PHE A 97 -1.38 -8.99 -8.14
CA PHE A 97 -2.45 -9.93 -7.81
C PHE A 97 -3.36 -9.48 -6.66
N LEU A 98 -2.91 -8.52 -5.84
CA LEU A 98 -3.73 -7.86 -4.81
C LEU A 98 -4.14 -6.45 -5.24
N THR A 99 -3.24 -5.69 -5.84
CA THR A 99 -3.46 -4.29 -6.19
C THR A 99 -4.61 -4.13 -7.19
N LYS A 100 -4.64 -4.94 -8.25
CA LYS A 100 -5.70 -4.88 -9.27
C LYS A 100 -7.08 -5.28 -8.71
N PRO A 101 -7.26 -6.39 -7.98
CA PRO A 101 -8.50 -6.68 -7.26
C PRO A 101 -8.91 -5.60 -6.25
N PHE A 102 -7.98 -5.01 -5.51
CA PHE A 102 -8.30 -3.94 -4.55
C PHE A 102 -8.88 -2.71 -5.25
N PHE A 103 -8.31 -2.34 -6.41
CA PHE A 103 -8.90 -1.28 -7.22
C PHE A 103 -10.35 -1.58 -7.60
N TYR A 104 -10.63 -2.79 -8.12
CA TYR A 104 -12.00 -3.15 -8.53
C TYR A 104 -12.99 -3.20 -7.36
N ILE A 105 -12.54 -3.68 -6.19
CA ILE A 105 -13.38 -3.67 -4.99
C ILE A 105 -13.67 -2.24 -4.55
N LEU A 106 -12.65 -1.37 -4.49
CA LEU A 106 -12.83 0.04 -4.12
C LEU A 106 -13.72 0.79 -5.11
N ASP A 107 -13.55 0.57 -6.40
CA ASP A 107 -14.38 1.15 -7.43
C ASP A 107 -15.84 0.67 -7.32
N PHE A 108 -16.07 -0.62 -7.06
CA PHE A 108 -17.41 -1.14 -6.81
C PHE A 108 -18.05 -0.49 -5.58
N LEU A 109 -17.30 -0.39 -4.47
CA LEU A 109 -17.77 0.26 -3.25
C LEU A 109 -18.03 1.74 -3.45
N TYR A 110 -17.18 2.42 -4.21
CA TYR A 110 -17.37 3.82 -4.57
C TYR A 110 -18.65 4.04 -5.38
N ASN A 111 -18.89 3.22 -6.39
CA ASN A 111 -20.12 3.31 -7.20
C ASN A 111 -21.39 3.04 -6.39
N PHE A 112 -21.29 2.20 -5.33
CA PHE A 112 -22.39 1.90 -4.44
C PHE A 112 -22.65 3.02 -3.41
N ILE A 113 -21.60 3.61 -2.84
CA ILE A 113 -21.69 4.58 -1.73
C ILE A 113 -21.71 6.03 -2.23
N GLY A 114 -21.08 6.31 -3.39
CA GLY A 114 -20.93 7.66 -3.95
C GLY A 114 -19.83 8.52 -3.31
N ASN A 115 -19.05 7.97 -2.36
CA ASN A 115 -17.95 8.67 -1.72
C ASN A 115 -16.76 7.73 -1.50
N MET A 116 -15.59 8.10 -2.04
CA MET A 116 -14.38 7.27 -2.02
C MET A 116 -13.84 7.06 -0.59
N GLY A 117 -13.93 8.05 0.28
CA GLY A 117 -13.47 7.94 1.66
C GLY A 117 -14.27 6.88 2.43
N TRP A 118 -15.59 6.87 2.31
CA TRP A 118 -16.44 5.83 2.90
C TRP A 118 -16.19 4.47 2.25
N ALA A 119 -15.91 4.42 0.94
CA ALA A 119 -15.53 3.20 0.26
C ALA A 119 -14.24 2.61 0.84
N ILE A 120 -13.22 3.44 1.10
CA ILE A 120 -11.97 3.03 1.76
C ILE A 120 -12.23 2.51 3.19
N LEU A 121 -13.08 3.17 3.97
CA LEU A 121 -13.42 2.73 5.32
C LEU A 121 -14.16 1.39 5.32
N LEU A 122 -15.13 1.21 4.42
CA LEU A 122 -15.84 -0.05 4.28
C LEU A 122 -14.90 -1.16 3.78
N PHE A 123 -14.02 -0.86 2.83
CA PHE A 123 -12.99 -1.79 2.38
C PHE A 123 -12.07 -2.23 3.53
N ALA A 124 -11.62 -1.29 4.39
CA ALA A 124 -10.83 -1.62 5.57
C ALA A 124 -11.58 -2.57 6.52
N ALA A 125 -12.88 -2.32 6.75
CA ALA A 125 -13.71 -3.19 7.58
C ALA A 125 -13.88 -4.59 6.97
N LEU A 126 -14.12 -4.68 5.66
CA LEU A 126 -14.23 -5.96 4.94
C LEU A 126 -12.92 -6.77 5.00
N LEU A 127 -11.79 -6.12 4.74
CA LEU A 127 -10.48 -6.76 4.88
C LEU A 127 -10.26 -7.27 6.31
N ARG A 128 -10.66 -6.48 7.30
CA ARG A 128 -10.55 -6.88 8.69
C ARG A 128 -11.43 -8.08 9.01
N LEU A 129 -12.62 -8.15 8.44
CA LEU A 129 -13.53 -9.28 8.58
C LEU A 129 -12.92 -10.54 7.96
N VAL A 130 -12.35 -10.47 6.77
CA VAL A 130 -11.66 -11.59 6.12
C VAL A 130 -10.46 -12.06 6.96
N MET A 131 -9.69 -11.13 7.54
CA MET A 131 -8.53 -11.44 8.37
C MET A 131 -8.91 -11.83 9.82
N PHE A 132 -10.18 -11.73 10.20
CA PHE A 132 -10.66 -11.93 11.56
C PHE A 132 -10.22 -13.25 12.19
N PRO A 133 -10.36 -14.44 11.55
CA PRO A 133 -9.95 -15.71 12.15
C PRO A 133 -8.44 -15.80 12.41
N ILE A 134 -7.62 -15.23 11.53
CA ILE A 134 -6.16 -15.21 11.67
C ILE A 134 -5.76 -14.26 12.80
N ALA A 135 -6.36 -13.06 12.82
CA ALA A 135 -6.14 -12.07 13.85
C ALA A 135 -6.54 -12.57 15.24
N ASN A 136 -7.65 -13.32 15.35
CA ASN A 136 -8.09 -13.94 16.62
C ASN A 136 -7.04 -14.89 17.20
N LYS A 137 -6.47 -15.79 16.38
CA LYS A 137 -5.43 -16.71 16.81
C LYS A 137 -4.18 -15.96 17.27
N SER A 138 -3.82 -14.90 16.57
CA SER A 138 -2.70 -14.04 16.92
C SER A 138 -2.91 -13.32 18.25
N TYR A 139 -4.05 -12.66 18.43
CA TYR A 139 -4.37 -11.92 19.67
C TYR A 139 -4.58 -12.85 20.87
N ASP A 140 -5.07 -14.07 20.67
CA ASP A 140 -5.13 -15.10 21.72
C ASP A 140 -3.71 -15.46 22.20
N SER A 141 -2.77 -15.71 21.27
CA SER A 141 -1.37 -15.98 21.57
C SER A 141 -0.71 -14.79 22.29
N MET A 142 -0.95 -13.56 21.82
CA MET A 142 -0.43 -12.34 22.46
C MET A 142 -1.01 -12.15 23.87
N SER A 143 -2.27 -12.47 24.07
CA SER A 143 -2.92 -12.45 25.38
C SER A 143 -2.29 -13.43 26.35
N LYS A 144 -1.98 -14.66 25.90
CA LYS A 144 -1.25 -15.65 26.69
C LYS A 144 0.17 -15.19 27.03
N MET A 145 0.89 -14.61 26.05
CA MET A 145 2.22 -14.02 26.30
C MET A 145 2.16 -12.92 27.37
N LYS A 146 1.12 -12.08 27.35
CA LYS A 146 0.96 -11.02 28.36
C LYS A 146 0.74 -11.58 29.76
N LYS A 147 0.03 -12.73 29.91
CA LYS A 147 -0.16 -13.42 31.20
C LYS A 147 1.14 -13.91 31.81
N ILE A 148 2.08 -14.40 31.01
CA ILE A 148 3.37 -14.92 31.51
C ILE A 148 4.44 -13.83 31.63
N GLN A 149 4.13 -12.59 31.28
CA GLN A 149 5.08 -11.46 31.34
C GLN A 149 5.70 -11.23 32.72
N PRO A 150 4.99 -11.37 33.88
CA PRO A 150 5.64 -11.30 35.18
C PRO A 150 6.71 -12.38 35.37
N LYS A 151 6.45 -13.64 34.97
CA LYS A 151 7.41 -14.72 35.01
C LYS A 151 8.66 -14.43 34.14
N ILE A 152 8.46 -13.80 32.98
CA ILE A 152 9.57 -13.38 32.10
C ILE A 152 10.41 -12.29 32.77
N LYS A 153 9.81 -11.38 33.54
CA LYS A 153 10.53 -10.36 34.30
C LYS A 153 11.40 -11.00 35.39
N GLU A 154 10.89 -11.99 36.11
CA GLU A 154 11.66 -12.75 37.08
C GLU A 154 12.87 -13.45 36.45
N LEU A 155 12.72 -14.01 35.25
CA LEU A 155 13.84 -14.56 34.48
C LEU A 155 14.86 -13.49 34.10
N GLN A 156 14.40 -12.29 33.71
CA GLN A 156 15.28 -11.16 33.40
C GLN A 156 16.08 -10.70 34.62
N GLU A 157 15.48 -10.67 35.80
CA GLU A 157 16.17 -10.33 37.06
C GLU A 157 17.19 -11.39 37.41
N ARG A 158 16.88 -12.68 37.22
CA ARG A 158 17.74 -13.82 37.56
C ARG A 158 18.92 -13.98 36.59
N TYR A 159 18.68 -13.82 35.29
CA TYR A 159 19.65 -14.12 34.22
C TYR A 159 20.02 -12.90 33.38
N GLY A 160 19.72 -11.67 33.81
CA GLY A 160 19.90 -10.45 33.03
C GLY A 160 21.31 -10.19 32.50
N ASN A 161 22.33 -10.72 33.16
CA ASN A 161 23.74 -10.63 32.76
C ASN A 161 24.13 -11.73 31.74
N ASP A 162 23.37 -12.82 31.66
CA ASP A 162 23.59 -13.94 30.74
C ASP A 162 22.46 -13.96 29.68
N LYS A 163 22.69 -13.22 28.60
CA LYS A 163 21.70 -13.10 27.50
C LYS A 163 21.35 -14.44 26.85
N MET A 164 22.31 -15.35 26.76
CA MET A 164 22.11 -16.68 26.15
C MET A 164 21.16 -17.52 26.99
N LYS A 165 21.43 -17.58 28.30
CA LYS A 165 20.62 -18.33 29.26
C LYS A 165 19.23 -17.75 29.41
N LEU A 166 19.12 -16.42 29.47
CA LEU A 166 17.81 -15.74 29.46
C LEU A 166 16.97 -16.09 28.24
N GLN A 167 17.59 -16.11 27.05
CA GLN A 167 16.91 -16.47 25.82
C GLN A 167 16.45 -17.94 25.84
N GLN A 168 17.31 -18.85 26.29
CA GLN A 168 16.98 -20.26 26.37
C GLN A 168 15.82 -20.52 27.34
N GLU A 169 15.89 -19.99 28.57
CA GLU A 169 14.84 -20.13 29.58
C GLU A 169 13.50 -19.51 29.13
N THR A 170 13.57 -18.39 28.45
CA THR A 170 12.37 -17.73 27.85
C THR A 170 11.73 -18.63 26.78
N LEU A 171 12.53 -19.24 25.89
CA LEU A 171 12.03 -20.17 24.88
C LEU A 171 11.43 -21.44 25.50
N GLU A 172 12.07 -21.98 26.55
CA GLU A 172 11.53 -23.13 27.28
C GLU A 172 10.20 -22.78 27.96
N MET A 173 10.10 -21.59 28.56
CA MET A 173 8.84 -21.12 29.13
C MET A 173 7.73 -21.04 28.09
N TYR A 174 8.00 -20.47 26.92
CA TYR A 174 7.03 -20.43 25.82
C TYR A 174 6.60 -21.84 25.39
N ARG A 175 7.52 -22.81 25.35
CA ARG A 175 7.21 -24.21 25.03
C ARG A 175 6.32 -24.86 26.08
N ARG A 176 6.62 -24.68 27.37
CA ARG A 176 5.82 -25.20 28.50
C ARG A 176 4.40 -24.66 28.49
N GLU A 177 4.24 -23.37 28.23
CA GLU A 177 2.94 -22.70 28.20
C GLU A 177 2.24 -22.88 26.84
N LYS A 178 2.82 -23.63 25.89
CA LYS A 178 2.31 -23.87 24.53
C LYS A 178 1.98 -22.56 23.79
N ILE A 179 2.84 -21.56 23.91
CA ILE A 179 2.74 -20.24 23.30
C ILE A 179 3.68 -20.15 22.11
N ASN A 180 3.16 -19.73 20.96
CA ASN A 180 4.00 -19.43 19.80
C ASN A 180 4.27 -17.91 19.75
N PRO A 181 5.51 -17.43 20.05
CA PRO A 181 5.82 -16.00 20.00
C PRO A 181 5.73 -15.41 18.59
N ALA A 182 5.96 -16.22 17.54
CA ALA A 182 5.85 -15.77 16.17
C ALA A 182 4.39 -15.47 15.74
N ALA A 183 3.40 -16.02 16.44
CA ALA A 183 1.99 -15.73 16.15
C ALA A 183 1.65 -14.26 16.38
N GLY A 184 2.34 -13.58 17.30
CA GLY A 184 2.11 -12.15 17.59
C GLY A 184 2.48 -11.21 16.45
N CYS A 185 3.44 -11.55 15.60
CA CYS A 185 3.86 -10.72 14.46
C CYS A 185 3.11 -11.04 13.17
N LEU A 186 2.31 -12.13 13.11
CA LEU A 186 1.61 -12.56 11.91
C LEU A 186 0.69 -11.49 11.29
N PRO A 187 -0.11 -10.71 12.06
CA PRO A 187 -0.91 -9.63 11.50
C PRO A 187 -0.08 -8.58 10.77
N MET A 188 1.11 -8.27 11.26
CA MET A 188 2.01 -7.29 10.64
C MET A 188 2.53 -7.79 9.29
N PHE A 189 2.90 -9.07 9.17
CA PHE A 189 3.35 -9.64 7.89
C PHE A 189 2.25 -9.64 6.83
N ILE A 190 1.01 -9.87 7.22
CA ILE A 190 -0.14 -9.80 6.30
C ILE A 190 -0.45 -8.34 5.93
N GLN A 191 -0.28 -7.42 6.89
CA GLN A 191 -0.55 -5.99 6.68
C GLN A 191 0.38 -5.36 5.63
N ILE A 192 1.63 -5.81 5.51
CA ILE A 192 2.62 -5.23 4.59
C ILE A 192 2.15 -5.32 3.12
N PRO A 193 1.80 -6.49 2.55
CA PRO A 193 1.25 -6.58 1.21
C PRO A 193 -0.02 -5.76 1.00
N VAL A 194 -0.92 -5.77 1.98
CA VAL A 194 -2.16 -4.97 1.93
C VAL A 194 -1.85 -3.48 1.86
N PHE A 195 -0.93 -3.01 2.70
CA PHE A 195 -0.49 -1.61 2.71
C PHE A 195 0.09 -1.18 1.37
N PHE A 196 1.05 -1.94 0.83
CA PHE A 196 1.68 -1.60 -0.44
C PHE A 196 0.70 -1.65 -1.62
N SER A 197 -0.22 -2.60 -1.61
CA SER A 197 -1.27 -2.70 -2.63
C SER A 197 -2.20 -1.50 -2.59
N LEU A 198 -2.69 -1.12 -1.41
CA LEU A 198 -3.56 0.05 -1.26
C LEU A 198 -2.81 1.36 -1.56
N TYR A 199 -1.55 1.48 -1.11
CA TYR A 199 -0.68 2.60 -1.46
C TYR A 199 -0.57 2.76 -2.98
N LYS A 200 -0.32 1.66 -3.69
CA LYS A 200 -0.28 1.69 -5.16
C LYS A 200 -1.62 2.13 -5.74
N VAL A 201 -2.74 1.54 -5.35
CA VAL A 201 -4.06 1.93 -5.86
C VAL A 201 -4.31 3.43 -5.68
N LEU A 202 -4.10 3.96 -4.48
CA LEU A 202 -4.32 5.39 -4.17
C LEU A 202 -3.38 6.34 -4.94
N ASN A 203 -2.20 5.86 -5.34
CA ASN A 203 -1.24 6.67 -6.07
C ASN A 203 -1.40 6.63 -7.59
N ILE A 204 -1.85 5.50 -8.15
CA ILE A 204 -1.84 5.30 -9.61
C ILE A 204 -3.23 5.42 -10.25
N ALA A 205 -4.30 5.15 -9.49
CA ALA A 205 -5.65 5.21 -10.04
C ALA A 205 -6.08 6.66 -10.21
N ILE A 206 -6.32 7.06 -11.48
CA ILE A 206 -6.80 8.40 -11.79
C ILE A 206 -8.22 8.62 -11.27
N GLU A 207 -8.98 7.56 -11.11
CA GLU A 207 -10.36 7.56 -10.59
C GLU A 207 -10.43 8.01 -9.12
N ILE A 208 -9.31 7.89 -8.38
CA ILE A 208 -9.23 8.32 -6.96
C ILE A 208 -8.66 9.73 -6.83
N ARG A 209 -8.03 10.23 -7.89
CA ARG A 209 -7.45 11.57 -7.89
C ARG A 209 -8.53 12.62 -7.66
N HIS A 210 -8.26 13.55 -6.71
CA HIS A 210 -9.20 14.61 -6.31
C HIS A 210 -10.54 14.08 -5.76
N ALA A 211 -10.61 12.79 -5.37
CA ALA A 211 -11.78 12.27 -4.69
C ALA A 211 -11.88 12.84 -3.27
N PRO A 212 -12.97 13.55 -2.91
CA PRO A 212 -13.13 14.12 -1.59
C PRO A 212 -13.58 13.07 -0.57
N PHE A 213 -13.33 13.38 0.70
CA PHE A 213 -13.92 12.66 1.83
C PHE A 213 -14.87 13.60 2.60
N ILE A 214 -14.64 13.76 3.89
CA ILE A 214 -15.40 14.65 4.78
C ILE A 214 -14.49 15.74 5.35
N GLY A 215 -15.10 16.84 5.80
CA GLY A 215 -14.41 17.96 6.45
C GLY A 215 -13.41 18.64 5.52
N TRP A 216 -12.16 18.68 5.92
CA TRP A 216 -11.07 19.35 5.21
C TRP A 216 -10.37 18.48 4.15
N ILE A 217 -10.64 17.17 4.10
CA ILE A 217 -10.05 16.28 3.11
C ILE A 217 -10.79 16.43 1.77
N LYS A 218 -10.16 17.15 0.83
CA LYS A 218 -10.67 17.40 -0.52
C LYS A 218 -10.07 16.48 -1.58
N ASP A 219 -8.94 15.84 -1.24
CA ASP A 219 -8.24 14.90 -2.12
C ASP A 219 -7.64 13.76 -1.28
N LEU A 220 -8.17 12.54 -1.47
CA LEU A 220 -7.69 11.35 -0.79
C LEU A 220 -6.35 10.82 -1.35
N SER A 221 -5.96 11.27 -2.54
CA SER A 221 -4.67 10.91 -3.16
C SER A 221 -3.52 11.84 -2.77
N ALA A 222 -3.83 12.95 -2.09
CA ALA A 222 -2.88 13.93 -1.58
C ALA A 222 -2.68 13.79 -0.04
N PRO A 223 -1.58 14.31 0.51
CA PRO A 223 -1.40 14.42 1.97
C PRO A 223 -2.51 15.25 2.64
N ASP A 224 -2.68 15.06 3.94
CA ASP A 224 -3.64 15.83 4.74
C ASP A 224 -3.27 17.33 4.72
N PRO A 225 -4.15 18.22 4.23
CA PRO A 225 -3.86 19.65 4.11
C PRO A 225 -3.93 20.42 5.46
N LEU A 226 -4.57 19.85 6.49
CA LEU A 226 -4.67 20.49 7.81
C LEU A 226 -3.43 20.15 8.65
N VAL A 227 -2.31 20.79 8.29
CA VAL A 227 -1.00 20.57 8.90
C VAL A 227 -0.77 21.45 10.12
N LEU A 228 0.24 21.12 10.94
CA LEU A 228 0.56 21.82 12.18
C LEU A 228 0.83 23.32 11.97
N SER A 229 1.53 23.70 10.91
CA SER A 229 1.79 25.11 10.58
C SER A 229 0.50 25.90 10.35
N THR A 230 -0.49 25.26 9.71
CA THR A 230 -1.81 25.86 9.48
C THR A 230 -2.60 26.03 10.77
N ILE A 231 -2.52 25.07 11.71
CA ILE A 231 -3.23 25.10 12.99
C ILE A 231 -2.60 26.09 13.96
N LEU A 232 -1.27 26.10 14.02
CA LEU A 232 -0.51 26.88 14.99
C LEU A 232 -0.24 28.32 14.53
N HIS A 233 -0.48 28.62 13.24
CA HIS A 233 -0.24 29.92 12.60
C HIS A 233 1.23 30.40 12.68
N PHE A 234 2.20 29.45 12.73
CA PHE A 234 3.62 29.77 12.64
C PHE A 234 4.36 28.72 11.77
N PRO A 235 5.51 29.07 11.19
CA PRO A 235 6.26 28.15 10.33
C PRO A 235 6.83 26.97 11.12
N VAL A 236 6.49 25.75 10.68
CA VAL A 236 7.00 24.49 11.24
C VAL A 236 7.97 23.87 10.20
N PRO A 237 9.11 23.31 10.61
CA PRO A 237 9.98 22.59 9.68
C PRO A 237 9.20 21.51 8.90
N SER A 238 9.44 21.42 7.60
CA SER A 238 8.65 20.56 6.70
C SER A 238 8.53 19.09 7.14
N LEU A 239 9.58 18.55 7.77
CA LEU A 239 9.56 17.18 8.30
C LEU A 239 8.55 17.01 9.46
N LEU A 240 8.33 18.05 10.25
CA LEU A 240 7.45 18.06 11.42
C LEU A 240 6.05 18.59 11.08
N ASP A 241 5.88 19.16 9.88
CA ASP A 241 4.62 19.76 9.44
C ASP A 241 3.68 18.69 8.88
N ILE A 242 3.11 17.93 9.79
CA ILE A 242 2.22 16.80 9.52
C ILE A 242 0.76 17.14 9.78
N GLY A 243 -0.14 16.48 9.07
CA GLY A 243 -1.58 16.68 9.19
C GLY A 243 -2.21 16.05 10.43
N VAL A 244 -3.48 16.36 10.65
CA VAL A 244 -4.27 15.86 11.79
C VAL A 244 -4.47 14.33 11.70
N TRP A 245 -4.80 13.79 10.54
CA TRP A 245 -5.00 12.34 10.39
C TRP A 245 -3.75 11.51 10.70
N PRO A 246 -2.54 11.88 10.25
CA PRO A 246 -1.30 11.23 10.70
C PRO A 246 -1.11 11.25 12.22
N ILE A 247 -1.46 12.34 12.90
CA ILE A 247 -1.38 12.42 14.37
C ILE A 247 -2.35 11.44 15.02
N ILE A 248 -3.61 11.40 14.56
CA ILE A 248 -4.61 10.43 15.03
C ILE A 248 -4.13 9.00 14.79
N MET A 249 -3.56 8.71 13.61
CA MET A 249 -2.97 7.42 13.31
C MET A 249 -1.87 7.06 14.30
N GLY A 250 -0.95 7.98 14.59
CA GLY A 250 0.13 7.78 15.57
C GLY A 250 -0.39 7.47 16.96
N ILE A 251 -1.42 8.19 17.42
CA ILE A 251 -2.09 7.91 18.70
C ILE A 251 -2.70 6.51 18.71
N THR A 252 -3.40 6.11 17.65
CA THR A 252 -3.99 4.77 17.55
C THR A 252 -2.92 3.68 17.54
N MET A 253 -1.79 3.90 16.84
CA MET A 253 -0.63 2.99 16.86
C MET A 253 -0.02 2.86 18.26
N TYR A 254 0.14 3.98 18.97
CA TYR A 254 0.64 3.98 20.34
C TYR A 254 -0.28 3.18 21.28
N VAL A 255 -1.60 3.42 21.18
CA VAL A 255 -2.59 2.67 21.97
C VAL A 255 -2.54 1.18 21.66
N GLN A 256 -2.48 0.82 20.38
CA GLN A 256 -2.36 -0.59 19.96
C GLN A 256 -1.08 -1.24 20.48
N GLN A 257 0.04 -0.53 20.45
CA GLN A 257 1.31 -1.01 20.96
C GLN A 257 1.30 -1.28 22.47
N LYS A 258 0.59 -0.46 23.25
CA LYS A 258 0.41 -0.69 24.69
C LYS A 258 -0.36 -1.97 25.01
N LEU A 259 -1.16 -2.45 24.09
CA LEU A 259 -1.87 -3.74 24.21
C LEU A 259 -0.97 -4.94 23.95
N ASN A 260 0.13 -4.76 23.23
CA ASN A 260 1.06 -5.83 22.91
C ASN A 260 1.92 -6.21 24.13
N PRO A 261 2.38 -7.47 24.25
CA PRO A 261 3.32 -7.87 25.26
C PRO A 261 4.65 -7.11 25.08
N ALA A 262 5.27 -6.71 26.19
CA ALA A 262 6.55 -6.01 26.13
C ALA A 262 7.66 -6.98 25.67
N PRO A 263 8.58 -6.52 24.80
CA PRO A 263 9.75 -7.31 24.40
C PRO A 263 10.65 -7.63 25.61
N THR A 264 11.31 -8.78 25.54
CA THR A 264 12.26 -9.20 26.57
C THR A 264 13.57 -8.43 26.53
N ASN A 265 13.98 -7.95 25.37
CA ASN A 265 15.19 -7.14 25.19
C ASN A 265 14.88 -5.65 25.37
N LYS A 266 15.66 -4.97 26.24
CA LYS A 266 15.50 -3.53 26.51
C LYS A 266 15.68 -2.64 25.26
N ASP A 267 16.64 -3.00 24.40
CA ASP A 267 16.91 -2.24 23.17
C ASP A 267 15.75 -2.40 22.18
N GLN A 268 15.23 -3.62 22.05
CA GLN A 268 14.04 -3.90 21.24
C GLN A 268 12.81 -3.17 21.80
N ALA A 269 12.64 -3.11 23.12
CA ALA A 269 11.55 -2.37 23.75
C ALA A 269 11.61 -0.87 23.45
N ARG A 270 12.81 -0.26 23.47
CA ARG A 270 13.02 1.14 23.09
C ARG A 270 12.71 1.37 21.62
N MET A 271 13.19 0.51 20.73
CA MET A 271 12.92 0.58 19.30
C MET A 271 11.41 0.52 19.03
N PHE A 272 10.70 -0.44 19.62
CA PHE A 272 9.25 -0.53 19.47
C PHE A 272 8.53 0.70 20.04
N ALA A 273 8.99 1.25 21.18
CA ALA A 273 8.37 2.46 21.77
C ALA A 273 8.45 3.68 20.85
N LEU A 274 9.49 3.79 20.01
CA LEU A 274 9.67 4.88 19.05
C LEU A 274 8.93 4.65 17.73
N MET A 275 8.55 3.40 17.41
CA MET A 275 7.91 3.08 16.14
C MET A 275 6.66 3.94 15.83
N PRO A 276 5.70 4.14 16.73
CA PRO A 276 4.53 4.97 16.43
C PRO A 276 4.93 6.39 16.02
N LEU A 277 5.93 6.97 16.68
CA LEU A 277 6.44 8.30 16.37
C LEU A 277 7.10 8.32 14.98
N ILE A 278 7.99 7.39 14.70
CA ILE A 278 8.68 7.26 13.40
C ILE A 278 7.65 7.12 12.27
N PHE A 279 6.67 6.22 12.44
CA PHE A 279 5.63 6.02 11.43
C PHE A 279 4.73 7.23 11.25
N THR A 280 4.43 7.98 12.30
CA THR A 280 3.64 9.20 12.21
C THR A 280 4.30 10.22 11.29
N PHE A 281 5.59 10.48 11.45
CA PHE A 281 6.33 11.41 10.60
C PHE A 281 6.56 10.85 9.19
N MET A 282 6.93 9.58 9.08
CA MET A 282 7.17 8.94 7.79
C MET A 282 5.91 8.91 6.92
N LEU A 283 4.77 8.56 7.48
CA LEU A 283 3.50 8.46 6.77
C LEU A 283 2.71 9.78 6.76
N GLY A 284 3.17 10.79 7.47
CA GLY A 284 2.56 12.11 7.52
C GLY A 284 2.45 12.81 6.17
N HIS A 285 3.33 12.45 5.24
CA HIS A 285 3.38 13.00 3.89
C HIS A 285 2.76 12.07 2.82
N PHE A 286 2.15 10.97 3.25
CA PHE A 286 1.46 10.04 2.35
C PHE A 286 0.03 10.49 2.07
N ALA A 287 -0.57 9.90 1.04
CA ALA A 287 -1.96 10.13 0.66
C ALA A 287 -2.90 9.95 1.87
N SER A 288 -3.75 10.95 2.12
CA SER A 288 -4.66 10.97 3.28
C SER A 288 -5.59 9.74 3.33
N GLY A 289 -6.01 9.22 2.18
CA GLY A 289 -6.79 7.99 2.10
C GLY A 289 -6.09 6.78 2.72
N LEU A 290 -4.76 6.68 2.58
CA LEU A 290 -3.95 5.60 3.17
C LEU A 290 -3.86 5.75 4.70
N VAL A 291 -3.66 6.97 5.17
CA VAL A 291 -3.57 7.29 6.60
C VAL A 291 -4.91 7.03 7.30
N ILE A 292 -6.02 7.42 6.66
CA ILE A 292 -7.39 7.17 7.13
C ILE A 292 -7.66 5.66 7.21
N TYR A 293 -7.33 4.92 6.16
CA TYR A 293 -7.41 3.45 6.16
C TYR A 293 -6.64 2.84 7.34
N TRP A 294 -5.38 3.27 7.56
CA TRP A 294 -4.55 2.73 8.64
C TRP A 294 -5.12 3.07 10.01
N THR A 295 -5.59 4.28 10.19
CA THR A 295 -6.24 4.72 11.43
C THR A 295 -7.42 3.83 11.78
N LEU A 296 -8.35 3.60 10.83
CA LEU A 296 -9.49 2.71 11.07
C LEU A 296 -9.03 1.27 11.32
N SER A 297 -8.07 0.76 10.56
CA SER A 297 -7.50 -0.58 10.75
C SER A 297 -6.92 -0.76 12.17
N ASN A 298 -6.22 0.25 12.70
CA ASN A 298 -5.73 0.25 14.08
C ASN A 298 -6.89 0.24 15.09
N ILE A 299 -7.90 1.09 14.90
CA ILE A 299 -9.07 1.14 15.80
C ILE A 299 -9.77 -0.21 15.85
N LEU A 300 -10.04 -0.83 14.71
CA LEU A 300 -10.66 -2.16 14.63
C LEU A 300 -9.77 -3.22 15.29
N SER A 301 -8.45 -3.13 15.12
CA SER A 301 -7.46 -4.00 15.78
C SER A 301 -7.53 -3.87 17.30
N ILE A 302 -7.56 -2.64 17.81
CA ILE A 302 -7.65 -2.34 19.24
C ILE A 302 -8.92 -2.94 19.83
N ILE A 303 -10.06 -2.73 19.15
CA ILE A 303 -11.36 -3.28 19.60
C ILE A 303 -11.31 -4.80 19.68
N GLN A 304 -10.86 -5.45 18.60
CA GLN A 304 -10.75 -6.92 18.53
C GLN A 304 -9.79 -7.46 19.58
N GLN A 305 -8.60 -6.87 19.70
CA GLN A 305 -7.59 -7.29 20.66
C GLN A 305 -8.07 -7.13 22.12
N LYS A 306 -8.71 -6.00 22.45
CA LYS A 306 -9.29 -5.79 23.78
C LYS A 306 -10.39 -6.79 24.09
N ALA A 307 -11.26 -7.11 23.13
CA ALA A 307 -12.31 -8.10 23.30
C ALA A 307 -11.73 -9.48 23.63
N ILE A 308 -10.68 -9.90 22.90
CA ILE A 308 -9.99 -11.19 23.14
C ILE A 308 -9.27 -11.19 24.47
N MET A 309 -8.57 -10.10 24.81
CA MET A 309 -7.87 -9.97 26.10
C MET A 309 -8.84 -10.08 27.27
N ARG A 310 -10.02 -9.42 27.20
CA ARG A 310 -11.07 -9.53 28.21
C ARG A 310 -11.59 -10.97 28.33
N LYS A 311 -11.88 -11.62 27.20
CA LYS A 311 -12.29 -13.04 27.18
C LYS A 311 -11.27 -13.95 27.85
N ASN A 312 -9.98 -13.65 27.69
CA ASN A 312 -8.87 -14.42 28.28
C ASN A 312 -8.55 -13.98 29.73
N GLY A 313 -9.29 -13.05 30.33
CA GLY A 313 -9.02 -12.57 31.69
C GLY A 313 -7.70 -11.77 31.83
N VAL A 314 -7.29 -11.06 30.77
CA VAL A 314 -6.13 -10.17 30.77
C VAL A 314 -6.64 -8.71 30.82
N LYS A 315 -6.16 -7.95 31.79
CA LYS A 315 -6.44 -6.51 31.91
C LYS A 315 -5.47 -5.67 31.10
#